data_1856bfb4e33a50dd7a835f09fcd2dc23
#
_entry.id   1856bfb4e33a50dd7a835f09fcd2dc23
#
_cell.length_a   1.000
_cell.length_b   1.000
_cell.length_c   1.000
_cell.angle_alpha   90.00
_cell.angle_beta   90.00
_cell.angle_gamma   90.00
#
_symmetry.space_group_name_H-M   'P 1'
#
loop_
_entity.id
_entity.type
_entity.pdbx_description
1 polymer ?
#
loop_
_entity_poly.entity_id
_entity_poly.type
_entity_poly.pdbx_seq_one_letter_code
_entity_poly.pdbx_strand_id
1 'polypeptide(L)'
;MTSSAGAPGPAVSAAAGSPGSSRASATAGAAASGGAASVGGTAVPSAGSAVPSGSPRAQPAASAVNAGPGVASSGSGGEGDWPVYHRDPARTGVGADQPSLAAAKQAWSAQVDGNIYAEPLVVGNRVYVATENDTIYALDAGSGSVIWQKHVGEPVPRSALPCGDIDPSGMTATPAIDVARKELYAVGRFQPTQHELWVLDLDSGNEKYHRTVDPPGADPRYLQERGALSLANGRVYIPFGGNFGDCGPYKGWMIAGQQGDASGPLLNFAVPTQREGAIWAPPGAVVDGGGDLLVATGNAESAGDFDYANAVIRLSADLKMKDYWAPSDWQALSRSDTDIGSVSPTLLEGNQVFQIGKAGVGYLLNAGNLGKIGGEAFKAQVCRAGFGGTAYQPPLLYVPCTDGLIALRVQPNHFDIAWRVSGQQLNSPIVAYGSVWSVDGGSATLFQVNPADGSVRNRLQLPGPTVAHFLTPTAAGGKIFVTSGKNVLAFGG
;
A
#
# COMPACT_ATOMS: atom_id res chain seq x y z
N MET A 1 -2.36 -34.94 -59.86
CA MET A 1 -3.06 -34.18 -60.91
C MET A 1 -3.47 -32.88 -60.30
N THR A 2 -2.84 -31.76 -60.77
CA THR A 2 -3.23 -30.35 -60.86
C THR A 2 -3.67 -29.66 -59.55
N SER A 3 -2.85 -28.91 -58.91
CA SER A 3 -2.34 -27.55 -59.12
C SER A 3 -3.44 -26.50 -59.32
N SER A 4 -3.56 -25.57 -58.36
CA SER A 4 -3.54 -24.15 -58.70
C SER A 4 -3.37 -23.26 -57.47
N ALA A 5 -2.37 -22.41 -57.60
CA ALA A 5 -2.02 -21.34 -56.66
C ALA A 5 -2.95 -20.14 -56.90
N GLY A 6 -3.19 -19.38 -55.85
CA GLY A 6 -3.80 -18.05 -55.91
C GLY A 6 -3.02 -17.06 -55.01
N ALA A 7 -2.49 -16.05 -55.66
CA ALA A 7 -1.60 -15.04 -55.13
C ALA A 7 -2.31 -13.87 -54.37
N PRO A 8 -1.60 -12.92 -53.75
CA PRO A 8 -2.06 -12.10 -52.66
C PRO A 8 -2.67 -10.76 -53.09
N GLY A 9 -3.56 -10.21 -52.28
CA GLY A 9 -4.10 -8.85 -52.41
C GLY A 9 -3.45 -7.86 -51.45
N PRO A 10 -3.58 -6.56 -51.67
CA PRO A 10 -2.58 -5.57 -51.30
C PRO A 10 -2.75 -4.91 -49.93
N ALA A 11 -1.60 -4.48 -49.40
CA ALA A 11 -1.46 -3.65 -48.23
C ALA A 11 -2.07 -2.25 -48.43
N VAL A 12 -2.80 -1.76 -47.42
CA VAL A 12 -3.22 -0.36 -47.35
C VAL A 12 -2.44 0.33 -46.24
N SER A 13 -1.61 1.29 -46.68
CA SER A 13 -0.92 2.28 -45.86
C SER A 13 -1.90 3.33 -45.41
N ALA A 14 -1.90 3.67 -44.11
CA ALA A 14 -2.57 4.84 -43.61
C ALA A 14 -1.57 5.78 -42.92
N ALA A 15 -1.56 7.00 -43.43
CA ALA A 15 -0.65 8.08 -43.11
C ALA A 15 -0.96 8.75 -41.77
N ALA A 16 0.11 9.22 -41.13
CA ALA A 16 0.10 10.09 -39.98
C ALA A 16 -0.45 11.50 -40.30
N GLY A 17 -1.26 12.01 -39.38
CA GLY A 17 -1.68 13.41 -39.36
C GLY A 17 -1.46 14.01 -37.98
N SER A 18 -0.47 14.89 -37.85
CA SER A 18 -0.27 15.76 -36.69
C SER A 18 -1.13 17.03 -36.83
N PRO A 19 -1.68 17.58 -35.74
CA PRO A 19 -2.05 18.99 -35.73
C PRO A 19 -1.09 19.84 -34.92
N GLY A 20 -0.84 21.00 -35.46
CA GLY A 20 0.18 21.95 -35.11
C GLY A 20 -0.11 22.79 -33.85
N SER A 21 0.99 23.32 -33.39
CA SER A 21 1.16 24.31 -32.34
C SER A 21 0.55 25.67 -32.73
N SER A 22 -0.18 26.32 -31.82
CA SER A 22 -0.39 27.74 -31.80
C SER A 22 0.26 28.39 -30.59
N ARG A 23 1.31 29.13 -30.81
CA ARG A 23 1.94 30.10 -29.90
C ARG A 23 1.01 31.31 -29.74
N ALA A 24 0.83 31.75 -28.51
CA ALA A 24 0.46 33.14 -28.25
C ALA A 24 1.49 33.73 -27.28
N SER A 25 2.19 34.75 -27.83
CA SER A 25 3.09 35.62 -27.09
C SER A 25 2.29 36.70 -26.39
N ALA A 26 2.62 37.04 -25.18
CA ALA A 26 2.25 38.34 -24.59
C ALA A 26 3.44 38.86 -23.77
N THR A 27 3.73 40.10 -24.08
CA THR A 27 4.81 40.99 -23.80
C THR A 27 4.97 41.42 -22.35
N ALA A 28 6.22 41.76 -22.03
CA ALA A 28 6.69 42.33 -20.77
C ALA A 28 6.19 43.79 -20.56
N GLY A 29 6.05 44.13 -19.29
CA GLY A 29 5.95 45.52 -18.85
C GLY A 29 6.69 45.70 -17.54
N ALA A 30 7.81 46.47 -17.64
CA ALA A 30 8.67 46.85 -16.51
C ALA A 30 8.25 48.24 -15.98
N ALA A 31 8.55 48.49 -14.73
CA ALA A 31 9.01 49.72 -14.08
C ALA A 31 8.50 49.77 -12.63
N ALA A 32 9.18 50.08 -11.63
CA ALA A 32 10.36 50.80 -11.23
C ALA A 32 10.10 51.39 -9.83
N SER A 33 11.06 51.17 -8.96
CA SER A 33 11.66 52.07 -7.99
C SER A 33 10.88 52.70 -6.83
N GLY A 34 11.47 52.55 -5.64
CA GLY A 34 11.68 53.72 -4.80
C GLY A 34 11.42 53.52 -3.30
N GLY A 35 12.48 53.66 -2.51
CA GLY A 35 12.34 54.26 -1.18
C GLY A 35 12.91 53.50 0.00
N ALA A 36 14.20 53.75 0.27
CA ALA A 36 14.85 53.46 1.54
C ALA A 36 14.49 54.52 2.60
N ALA A 37 14.32 54.07 3.83
CA ALA A 37 14.53 54.95 5.00
C ALA A 37 15.04 54.15 6.19
N SER A 38 16.26 54.41 6.56
CA SER A 38 16.91 54.01 7.81
C SER A 38 16.64 55.05 8.91
N VAL A 39 16.44 54.66 10.15
CA VAL A 39 16.82 55.30 11.40
C VAL A 39 16.64 54.25 12.46
N GLY A 40 17.52 53.82 13.36
CA GLY A 40 18.48 54.56 14.15
C GLY A 40 18.43 53.82 15.49
N GLY A 41 19.57 53.32 15.97
CA GLY A 41 19.72 52.49 17.11
C GLY A 41 19.60 53.20 18.47
N THR A 42 19.51 52.39 19.51
CA THR A 42 20.10 52.69 20.82
C THR A 42 20.48 51.39 21.51
N ALA A 43 21.64 51.42 22.11
CA ALA A 43 22.28 50.30 22.80
C ALA A 43 22.23 50.50 24.34
N VAL A 44 22.19 49.35 25.03
CA VAL A 44 22.82 48.95 26.32
C VAL A 44 22.28 49.58 27.65
N PRO A 45 22.32 48.93 28.83
CA PRO A 45 23.40 48.07 29.31
C PRO A 45 23.02 46.76 30.04
N SER A 46 24.02 45.89 30.10
CA SER A 46 24.15 44.67 30.88
C SER A 46 24.18 44.92 32.41
N ALA A 47 23.58 44.00 33.15
CA ALA A 47 23.94 43.74 34.53
C ALA A 47 24.02 42.23 34.77
N GLY A 48 25.20 41.76 35.13
CA GLY A 48 25.45 40.40 35.52
C GLY A 48 24.97 40.09 36.93
N SER A 49 24.62 38.85 37.18
CA SER A 49 24.64 38.25 38.52
C SER A 49 24.80 36.75 38.45
N ALA A 50 25.54 36.26 39.39
CA ALA A 50 26.22 35.01 39.54
C ALA A 50 25.34 33.76 39.62
N VAL A 51 25.93 32.63 39.21
CA VAL A 51 25.49 31.26 39.38
C VAL A 51 25.63 30.79 40.84
N PRO A 52 24.73 29.92 41.31
CA PRO A 52 25.14 28.84 42.21
C PRO A 52 24.93 27.45 41.54
N SER A 53 25.98 26.65 41.64
CA SER A 53 26.06 25.25 41.35
C SER A 53 25.04 24.42 42.13
N GLY A 54 24.19 23.68 41.43
CA GLY A 54 23.29 22.69 42.01
C GLY A 54 23.45 21.34 41.31
N SER A 55 23.68 20.30 42.09
CA SER A 55 23.92 18.92 41.76
C SER A 55 22.86 18.29 40.83
N PRO A 56 23.22 17.22 40.08
CA PRO A 56 22.35 16.62 39.07
C PRO A 56 21.16 15.90 39.69
N ARG A 57 19.97 16.38 39.37
CA ARG A 57 18.70 15.73 39.71
C ARG A 57 18.48 14.62 38.71
N ALA A 58 18.30 13.39 39.21
CA ALA A 58 17.95 12.22 38.44
C ALA A 58 16.73 12.48 37.53
N GLN A 59 16.86 12.14 36.26
CA GLN A 59 15.74 12.04 35.32
C GLN A 59 14.76 10.97 35.84
N PRO A 60 13.44 11.25 35.83
CA PRO A 60 12.48 10.18 36.03
C PRO A 60 12.51 9.22 34.80
N ALA A 61 12.56 7.96 35.10
CA ALA A 61 12.41 6.90 34.11
C ALA A 61 11.14 7.14 33.28
N ALA A 62 11.25 7.00 31.98
CA ALA A 62 10.12 7.00 31.06
C ALA A 62 9.12 5.95 31.54
N SER A 63 7.95 6.40 31.96
CA SER A 63 6.84 5.51 32.29
C SER A 63 6.44 4.79 31.02
N ALA A 64 6.55 3.46 31.03
CA ALA A 64 5.96 2.61 30.02
C ALA A 64 4.47 2.94 29.93
N VAL A 65 4.04 3.41 28.77
CA VAL A 65 2.62 3.59 28.47
C VAL A 65 2.02 2.21 28.51
N ASN A 66 1.18 1.93 29.51
CA ASN A 66 0.36 0.73 29.58
C ASN A 66 -0.43 0.62 28.29
N ALA A 67 -0.08 -0.35 27.46
CA ALA A 67 -0.97 -0.86 26.44
C ALA A 67 -2.23 -1.37 27.17
N GLY A 68 -3.38 -0.78 26.87
CA GLY A 68 -4.67 -1.31 27.30
C GLY A 68 -4.81 -2.78 26.91
N PRO A 69 -5.78 -3.54 27.50
CA PRO A 69 -5.90 -4.96 27.26
C PRO A 69 -5.99 -5.21 25.76
N GLY A 70 -4.92 -5.81 25.22
CA GLY A 70 -4.79 -6.06 23.80
C GLY A 70 -5.94 -6.96 23.34
N VAL A 71 -6.68 -6.50 22.35
CA VAL A 71 -7.43 -7.39 21.48
C VAL A 71 -6.40 -8.36 20.92
N ALA A 72 -6.54 -9.65 21.20
CA ALA A 72 -5.66 -10.68 20.68
C ALA A 72 -5.69 -10.56 19.15
N SER A 73 -4.63 -10.01 18.55
CA SER A 73 -4.50 -9.99 17.10
C SER A 73 -4.28 -11.43 16.67
N SER A 74 -5.28 -12.03 16.04
CA SER A 74 -5.11 -13.26 15.30
C SER A 74 -4.10 -12.98 14.19
N GLY A 75 -2.85 -13.43 14.37
CA GLY A 75 -1.80 -13.22 13.36
C GLY A 75 -0.47 -12.70 13.92
N SER A 76 -0.30 -12.55 15.25
CA SER A 76 1.01 -12.21 15.81
C SER A 76 1.98 -13.36 15.61
N GLY A 77 2.85 -13.23 14.60
CA GLY A 77 4.01 -14.09 14.40
C GLY A 77 5.05 -13.93 15.51
N GLY A 78 6.10 -14.77 15.47
CA GLY A 78 7.31 -14.60 16.28
C GLY A 78 8.03 -13.28 16.00
N GLU A 79 9.03 -12.97 16.82
CA GLU A 79 9.82 -11.72 16.72
C GLU A 79 10.62 -11.64 15.40
N GLY A 80 10.33 -12.02 14.36
CA GLY A 80 11.00 -11.96 13.06
C GLY A 80 10.05 -12.32 11.93
N ASP A 81 8.80 -12.65 12.24
CA ASP A 81 7.81 -13.02 11.25
C ASP A 81 7.18 -11.79 10.59
N TRP A 82 6.74 -12.00 9.35
CA TRP A 82 6.04 -11.02 8.53
C TRP A 82 4.79 -11.68 7.91
N PRO A 83 3.75 -11.95 8.74
CA PRO A 83 2.65 -12.83 8.36
C PRO A 83 1.56 -12.16 7.53
N VAL A 84 1.54 -10.83 7.45
CA VAL A 84 0.56 -10.02 6.73
C VAL A 84 1.27 -8.83 6.07
N TYR A 85 0.58 -8.17 5.14
CA TYR A 85 1.11 -6.97 4.48
C TYR A 85 1.63 -5.96 5.51
N HIS A 86 2.84 -5.44 5.29
CA HIS A 86 3.53 -4.52 6.21
C HIS A 86 3.59 -5.04 7.66
N ARG A 87 3.74 -6.37 7.82
CA ARG A 87 4.03 -7.10 9.05
C ARG A 87 2.89 -7.27 10.04
N ASP A 88 2.05 -6.27 10.23
CA ASP A 88 1.04 -6.25 11.29
C ASP A 88 -0.31 -5.69 10.80
N PRO A 89 -1.42 -5.89 11.55
CA PRO A 89 -2.73 -5.39 11.15
C PRO A 89 -2.82 -3.85 11.06
N ALA A 90 -1.96 -3.12 11.76
CA ALA A 90 -1.87 -1.65 11.68
C ALA A 90 -1.06 -1.18 10.46
N ARG A 91 -0.44 -2.11 9.70
CA ARG A 91 0.35 -1.83 8.49
C ARG A 91 1.53 -0.91 8.75
N THR A 92 2.23 -1.11 9.86
CA THR A 92 3.34 -0.23 10.25
C THR A 92 4.52 -0.29 9.27
N GLY A 93 4.76 -1.43 8.62
CA GLY A 93 5.88 -1.62 7.71
C GLY A 93 7.24 -1.61 8.40
N VAL A 94 7.28 -1.88 9.72
CA VAL A 94 8.51 -1.82 10.52
C VAL A 94 8.91 -3.20 11.01
N GLY A 95 10.09 -3.63 10.60
CA GLY A 95 10.72 -4.88 11.02
C GLY A 95 11.76 -4.67 12.14
N ALA A 96 12.57 -5.71 12.37
CA ALA A 96 13.65 -5.63 13.34
C ALA A 96 14.76 -4.66 12.89
N ASP A 97 15.36 -3.95 13.82
CA ASP A 97 16.47 -3.03 13.55
C ASP A 97 17.82 -3.76 13.41
N GLN A 98 17.95 -4.95 13.97
CA GLN A 98 19.17 -5.74 13.99
C GLN A 98 18.98 -7.12 13.33
N PRO A 99 20.05 -7.66 12.71
CA PRO A 99 21.35 -7.02 12.46
C PRO A 99 21.25 -5.91 11.41
N SER A 100 22.14 -4.91 11.45
CA SER A 100 22.21 -3.90 10.40
C SER A 100 22.74 -4.53 9.10
N LEU A 101 22.05 -4.31 7.98
CA LEU A 101 22.50 -4.73 6.66
C LEU A 101 23.27 -3.58 5.97
N ALA A 102 24.55 -3.44 6.30
CA ALA A 102 25.38 -2.37 5.74
C ALA A 102 25.71 -2.56 4.24
N ALA A 103 25.80 -3.80 3.78
CA ALA A 103 26.17 -4.17 2.41
C ALA A 103 25.36 -5.38 1.93
N ALA A 104 24.06 -5.18 1.76
CA ALA A 104 23.18 -6.24 1.28
C ALA A 104 23.60 -6.74 -0.11
N LYS A 105 23.62 -8.05 -0.31
CA LYS A 105 23.88 -8.73 -1.57
C LYS A 105 22.79 -9.74 -1.84
N GLN A 106 22.58 -10.09 -3.10
CA GLN A 106 21.66 -11.16 -3.46
C GLN A 106 22.19 -12.48 -2.89
N ALA A 107 21.39 -13.08 -2.01
CA ALA A 107 21.67 -14.39 -1.43
C ALA A 107 21.17 -15.51 -2.36
N TRP A 108 19.97 -15.37 -2.89
CA TRP A 108 19.37 -16.31 -3.84
C TRP A 108 18.29 -15.65 -4.70
N SER A 109 17.89 -16.34 -5.77
CA SER A 109 16.74 -16.02 -6.61
C SER A 109 16.04 -17.33 -6.97
N ALA A 110 14.71 -17.35 -6.86
CA ALA A 110 13.85 -18.46 -7.25
C ALA A 110 12.82 -17.99 -8.29
N GLN A 111 12.53 -18.82 -9.27
CA GLN A 111 11.52 -18.54 -10.29
C GLN A 111 10.23 -19.30 -9.97
N VAL A 112 9.08 -18.64 -10.11
CA VAL A 112 7.74 -19.20 -9.95
C VAL A 112 6.97 -19.14 -11.28
N ASP A 113 5.75 -19.68 -11.31
CA ASP A 113 4.97 -19.88 -12.56
C ASP A 113 4.27 -18.62 -13.09
N GLY A 114 3.94 -17.65 -12.23
CA GLY A 114 3.20 -16.43 -12.58
C GLY A 114 3.86 -15.15 -12.08
N ASN A 115 3.41 -14.00 -12.56
CA ASN A 115 3.80 -12.70 -12.01
C ASN A 115 3.31 -12.58 -10.57
N ILE A 116 4.05 -11.81 -9.76
CA ILE A 116 3.75 -11.58 -8.35
C ILE A 116 3.53 -10.08 -8.13
N TYR A 117 2.32 -9.71 -7.72
CA TYR A 117 1.97 -8.36 -7.25
C TYR A 117 1.95 -8.30 -5.73
N ALA A 118 1.70 -9.43 -5.10
CA ALA A 118 1.63 -9.60 -3.66
C ALA A 118 2.97 -9.33 -2.98
N GLU A 119 2.94 -8.77 -1.76
CA GLU A 119 4.10 -8.74 -0.88
C GLU A 119 4.47 -10.17 -0.46
N PRO A 120 5.75 -10.59 -0.53
CA PRO A 120 6.17 -11.87 0.03
C PRO A 120 5.94 -11.90 1.53
N LEU A 121 5.35 -12.95 2.07
CA LEU A 121 5.17 -13.12 3.51
C LEU A 121 6.23 -14.07 4.06
N VAL A 122 6.62 -13.88 5.32
CA VAL A 122 7.62 -14.75 5.96
C VAL A 122 7.14 -15.19 7.33
N VAL A 123 7.16 -16.51 7.56
CA VAL A 123 6.91 -17.11 8.88
C VAL A 123 7.95 -18.20 9.14
N GLY A 124 8.68 -18.05 10.22
CA GLY A 124 9.80 -18.94 10.54
C GLY A 124 10.87 -18.91 9.44
N ASN A 125 11.20 -20.08 8.89
CA ASN A 125 12.16 -20.22 7.80
C ASN A 125 11.48 -20.40 6.43
N ARG A 126 10.30 -19.81 6.19
CA ARG A 126 9.57 -19.96 4.93
C ARG A 126 9.12 -18.62 4.39
N VAL A 127 9.27 -18.46 3.07
CA VAL A 127 8.72 -17.34 2.30
C VAL A 127 7.51 -17.83 1.53
N TYR A 128 6.40 -17.14 1.68
CA TYR A 128 5.15 -17.46 0.99
C TYR A 128 4.85 -16.39 -0.06
N VAL A 129 4.53 -16.83 -1.26
CA VAL A 129 4.13 -15.93 -2.36
C VAL A 129 2.93 -16.50 -3.10
N ALA A 130 2.07 -15.62 -3.57
CA ALA A 130 0.93 -15.94 -4.44
C ALA A 130 1.16 -15.32 -5.82
N THR A 131 0.77 -16.03 -6.87
CA THR A 131 1.01 -15.63 -8.26
C THR A 131 -0.28 -15.36 -9.00
N GLU A 132 -0.19 -14.58 -10.08
CA GLU A 132 -1.31 -14.39 -11.01
C GLU A 132 -1.69 -15.68 -11.80
N ASN A 133 -0.94 -16.76 -11.60
CA ASN A 133 -1.32 -18.07 -12.11
C ASN A 133 -2.07 -18.91 -11.07
N ASP A 134 -2.68 -18.27 -10.06
CA ASP A 134 -3.42 -18.92 -8.97
C ASP A 134 -2.63 -20.04 -8.28
N THR A 135 -1.31 -19.83 -8.11
CA THR A 135 -0.43 -20.75 -7.42
C THR A 135 0.17 -20.07 -6.18
N ILE A 136 0.11 -20.78 -5.07
CA ILE A 136 0.75 -20.38 -3.83
C ILE A 136 2.00 -21.23 -3.60
N TYR A 137 3.11 -20.59 -3.29
CA TYR A 137 4.39 -21.23 -3.01
C TYR A 137 4.80 -21.01 -1.56
N ALA A 138 5.40 -22.02 -0.95
CA ALA A 138 6.26 -21.88 0.22
C ALA A 138 7.69 -22.22 -0.19
N LEU A 139 8.59 -21.25 -0.01
CA LEU A 139 10.00 -21.39 -0.33
C LEU A 139 10.82 -21.41 0.97
N ASP A 140 11.94 -22.11 0.98
CA ASP A 140 12.91 -22.05 2.07
C ASP A 140 13.58 -20.67 2.10
N ALA A 141 13.50 -19.94 3.20
CA ALA A 141 14.00 -18.58 3.32
C ALA A 141 15.56 -18.51 3.25
N GLY A 142 16.25 -19.63 3.48
CA GLY A 142 17.71 -19.72 3.38
C GLY A 142 18.20 -19.89 1.94
N SER A 143 17.51 -20.68 1.14
CA SER A 143 17.97 -21.14 -0.18
C SER A 143 17.07 -20.76 -1.36
N GLY A 144 15.80 -20.39 -1.13
CA GLY A 144 14.80 -20.18 -2.18
C GLY A 144 14.23 -21.46 -2.78
N SER A 145 14.60 -22.65 -2.25
CA SER A 145 14.07 -23.92 -2.74
C SER A 145 12.60 -24.07 -2.42
N VAL A 146 11.82 -24.60 -3.37
CA VAL A 146 10.39 -24.87 -3.16
C VAL A 146 10.21 -25.97 -2.11
N ILE A 147 9.52 -25.65 -1.00
CA ILE A 147 9.10 -26.62 0.02
C ILE A 147 7.80 -27.26 -0.39
N TRP A 148 6.82 -26.46 -0.77
CA TRP A 148 5.57 -26.90 -1.39
C TRP A 148 5.03 -25.81 -2.32
N GLN A 149 4.18 -26.25 -3.26
CA GLN A 149 3.39 -25.36 -4.10
C GLN A 149 1.98 -25.93 -4.24
N LYS A 150 1.00 -25.04 -4.38
CA LYS A 150 -0.39 -25.40 -4.59
C LYS A 150 -0.99 -24.52 -5.67
N HIS A 151 -1.23 -25.09 -6.84
CA HIS A 151 -2.07 -24.50 -7.88
C HIS A 151 -3.53 -24.78 -7.51
N VAL A 152 -4.37 -23.75 -7.45
CA VAL A 152 -5.73 -23.87 -6.90
C VAL A 152 -6.81 -23.73 -7.96
N GLY A 153 -6.49 -23.30 -9.16
CA GLY A 153 -7.44 -23.21 -10.26
C GLY A 153 -6.93 -22.37 -11.43
N GLU A 154 -7.71 -22.28 -12.49
CA GLU A 154 -7.33 -21.58 -13.71
C GLU A 154 -7.64 -20.07 -13.57
N PRO A 155 -6.63 -19.19 -13.68
CA PRO A 155 -6.85 -17.75 -13.60
C PRO A 155 -7.62 -17.22 -14.82
N VAL A 156 -8.17 -16.02 -14.68
CA VAL A 156 -8.95 -15.41 -15.75
C VAL A 156 -8.04 -14.69 -16.75
N PRO A 157 -8.03 -15.09 -18.03
CA PRO A 157 -7.24 -14.38 -19.03
C PRO A 157 -7.81 -12.97 -19.25
N ARG A 158 -6.93 -11.99 -19.49
CA ARG A 158 -7.32 -10.59 -19.72
C ARG A 158 -8.39 -10.45 -20.82
N SER A 159 -8.34 -11.30 -21.84
CA SER A 159 -9.30 -11.31 -22.96
C SER A 159 -10.73 -11.67 -22.56
N ALA A 160 -10.93 -12.30 -21.41
CA ALA A 160 -12.25 -12.63 -20.85
C ALA A 160 -12.82 -11.50 -19.97
N LEU A 161 -12.02 -10.46 -19.69
CA LEU A 161 -12.41 -9.33 -18.87
C LEU A 161 -12.75 -8.10 -19.73
N PRO A 162 -13.75 -7.30 -19.34
CA PRO A 162 -14.14 -6.11 -20.08
C PRO A 162 -13.06 -5.02 -20.07
N CYS A 163 -12.27 -4.93 -19.02
CA CYS A 163 -11.09 -4.06 -18.88
C CYS A 163 -10.11 -4.66 -17.85
N GLY A 164 -8.98 -4.02 -17.62
CA GLY A 164 -7.91 -4.47 -16.73
C GLY A 164 -6.55 -4.38 -17.42
N ASP A 165 -5.47 -4.54 -16.68
CA ASP A 165 -4.07 -4.47 -17.15
C ASP A 165 -3.23 -5.67 -16.70
N ILE A 166 -3.82 -6.64 -16.01
CA ILE A 166 -3.18 -7.88 -15.54
C ILE A 166 -3.59 -9.05 -16.41
N ASP A 167 -2.61 -9.85 -16.89
CA ASP A 167 -2.84 -11.02 -17.74
C ASP A 167 -1.90 -12.19 -17.39
N PRO A 168 -2.44 -13.34 -16.97
CA PRO A 168 -3.81 -13.52 -16.48
C PRO A 168 -4.05 -12.81 -15.17
N SER A 169 -5.32 -12.64 -14.75
CA SER A 169 -5.71 -12.13 -13.45
C SER A 169 -6.08 -13.31 -12.53
N GLY A 170 -5.28 -13.49 -11.50
CA GLY A 170 -5.40 -14.56 -10.51
C GLY A 170 -5.30 -13.99 -9.08
N MET A 171 -4.26 -14.35 -8.32
CA MET A 171 -4.01 -13.87 -6.96
C MET A 171 -3.19 -12.58 -7.00
N THR A 172 -3.86 -11.44 -7.08
CA THR A 172 -3.23 -10.12 -7.13
C THR A 172 -2.91 -9.58 -5.72
N ALA A 173 -3.80 -9.79 -4.76
CA ALA A 173 -3.65 -9.28 -3.40
C ALA A 173 -2.63 -10.05 -2.57
N THR A 174 -2.06 -9.37 -1.60
CA THR A 174 -1.21 -10.03 -0.60
C THR A 174 -2.05 -10.92 0.30
N PRO A 175 -1.72 -12.21 0.42
CA PRO A 175 -2.34 -13.15 1.35
C PRO A 175 -2.20 -12.71 2.81
N ALA A 176 -2.81 -13.44 3.72
CA ALA A 176 -2.62 -13.26 5.15
C ALA A 176 -2.42 -14.60 5.85
N ILE A 177 -1.54 -14.65 6.85
CA ILE A 177 -1.21 -15.87 7.59
C ILE A 177 -1.63 -15.72 9.04
N ASP A 178 -2.46 -16.63 9.52
CA ASP A 178 -2.70 -16.85 10.95
C ASP A 178 -1.71 -17.90 11.47
N VAL A 179 -0.65 -17.42 12.10
CA VAL A 179 0.43 -18.29 12.59
C VAL A 179 -0.07 -19.26 13.68
N ALA A 180 -0.98 -18.79 14.54
CA ALA A 180 -1.51 -19.60 15.63
C ALA A 180 -2.40 -20.74 15.13
N ARG A 181 -3.18 -20.49 14.06
CA ARG A 181 -4.03 -21.51 13.43
C ARG A 181 -3.28 -22.34 12.39
N LYS A 182 -2.08 -21.93 12.01
CA LYS A 182 -1.32 -22.47 10.88
C LYS A 182 -2.15 -22.43 9.59
N GLU A 183 -2.72 -21.29 9.28
CA GLU A 183 -3.59 -21.07 8.13
C GLU A 183 -3.07 -19.93 7.27
N LEU A 184 -2.97 -20.19 5.95
CA LEU A 184 -2.73 -19.17 4.94
C LEU A 184 -4.04 -18.89 4.20
N TYR A 185 -4.43 -17.64 4.15
CA TYR A 185 -5.62 -17.13 3.48
C TYR A 185 -5.20 -16.38 2.22
N ALA A 186 -5.73 -16.77 1.05
CA ALA A 186 -5.49 -16.09 -0.21
C ALA A 186 -6.78 -16.00 -1.02
N VAL A 187 -6.95 -14.93 -1.77
CA VAL A 187 -8.07 -14.78 -2.71
C VAL A 187 -7.53 -14.86 -4.12
N GLY A 188 -8.11 -15.74 -4.93
CA GLY A 188 -7.82 -15.86 -6.34
C GLY A 188 -9.03 -15.53 -7.19
N ARG A 189 -8.80 -15.25 -8.47
CA ARG A 189 -9.81 -14.99 -9.49
C ARG A 189 -9.82 -16.09 -10.53
N PHE A 190 -10.88 -16.89 -10.54
CA PHE A 190 -11.00 -18.10 -11.32
C PHE A 190 -11.96 -17.98 -12.49
N GLN A 191 -11.71 -18.73 -13.53
CA GLN A 191 -12.66 -18.82 -14.64
C GLN A 191 -14.01 -19.39 -14.19
N PRO A 192 -15.17 -18.84 -14.68
CA PRO A 192 -15.23 -17.79 -15.71
C PRO A 192 -14.91 -16.38 -15.21
N THR A 193 -15.10 -16.02 -13.91
CA THR A 193 -14.74 -14.70 -13.32
C THR A 193 -15.00 -14.64 -11.80
N GLN A 194 -15.11 -15.78 -11.13
CA GLN A 194 -15.46 -15.88 -9.71
C GLN A 194 -14.24 -15.59 -8.80
N HIS A 195 -14.47 -14.93 -7.67
CA HIS A 195 -13.45 -14.79 -6.63
C HIS A 195 -13.69 -15.81 -5.51
N GLU A 196 -12.62 -16.50 -5.13
CA GLU A 196 -12.66 -17.49 -4.04
C GLU A 196 -11.56 -17.24 -3.02
N LEU A 197 -11.95 -17.30 -1.75
CA LEU A 197 -11.02 -17.40 -0.63
C LEU A 197 -10.59 -18.85 -0.49
N TRP A 198 -9.29 -19.09 -0.61
CA TRP A 198 -8.65 -20.37 -0.34
C TRP A 198 -7.92 -20.31 1.00
N VAL A 199 -8.11 -21.33 1.81
CA VAL A 199 -7.43 -21.47 3.10
C VAL A 199 -6.63 -22.76 3.09
N LEU A 200 -5.31 -22.61 3.21
CA LEU A 200 -4.35 -23.70 3.16
C LEU A 200 -3.71 -23.91 4.51
N ASP A 201 -3.36 -25.16 4.79
CA ASP A 201 -2.48 -25.51 5.90
C ASP A 201 -1.08 -24.94 5.63
N LEU A 202 -0.56 -24.16 6.57
CA LEU A 202 0.69 -23.42 6.41
C LEU A 202 1.92 -24.34 6.23
N ASP A 203 1.90 -25.50 6.87
CA ASP A 203 3.04 -26.41 6.86
C ASP A 203 3.11 -27.25 5.58
N SER A 204 1.97 -27.71 5.09
CA SER A 204 1.87 -28.69 4.00
C SER A 204 1.35 -28.12 2.66
N GLY A 205 0.70 -26.94 2.68
CA GLY A 205 0.01 -26.39 1.50
C GLY A 205 -1.29 -27.14 1.15
N ASN A 206 -1.72 -28.08 1.99
CA ASN A 206 -2.99 -28.77 1.77
C ASN A 206 -4.16 -27.83 1.99
N GLU A 207 -5.17 -27.97 1.16
CA GLU A 207 -6.41 -27.24 1.32
C GLU A 207 -7.10 -27.63 2.62
N LYS A 208 -7.48 -26.63 3.41
CA LYS A 208 -8.41 -26.79 4.54
C LYS A 208 -9.84 -26.57 4.08
N TYR A 209 -10.08 -25.50 3.34
CA TYR A 209 -11.35 -25.20 2.68
C TYR A 209 -11.17 -24.06 1.67
N HIS A 210 -12.16 -23.90 0.81
CA HIS A 210 -12.34 -22.71 -0.03
C HIS A 210 -13.81 -22.30 -0.09
N ARG A 211 -14.08 -21.07 -0.50
CA ARG A 211 -15.44 -20.57 -0.67
C ARG A 211 -15.47 -19.33 -1.57
N THR A 212 -16.56 -19.14 -2.29
CA THR A 212 -16.84 -17.89 -3.03
C THR A 212 -16.96 -16.71 -2.07
N VAL A 213 -16.36 -15.58 -2.46
CA VAL A 213 -16.35 -14.32 -1.69
C VAL A 213 -16.80 -13.13 -2.53
N ASP A 214 -17.38 -13.36 -3.69
CA ASP A 214 -17.97 -12.29 -4.51
C ASP A 214 -19.00 -11.49 -3.71
N PRO A 215 -18.95 -10.15 -3.78
CA PRO A 215 -19.94 -9.31 -3.11
C PRO A 215 -21.36 -9.57 -3.60
N PRO A 216 -22.36 -9.56 -2.72
CA PRO A 216 -23.73 -9.92 -3.08
C PRO A 216 -24.33 -8.98 -4.12
N GLY A 217 -24.81 -9.55 -5.23
CA GLY A 217 -25.44 -8.81 -6.33
C GLY A 217 -24.48 -8.04 -7.23
N ALA A 218 -23.16 -8.13 -7.00
CA ALA A 218 -22.16 -7.56 -7.89
C ALA A 218 -21.85 -8.53 -9.05
N ASP A 219 -21.42 -7.98 -10.18
CA ASP A 219 -20.94 -8.76 -11.31
C ASP A 219 -19.40 -8.89 -11.18
N PRO A 220 -18.87 -10.10 -10.92
CA PRO A 220 -17.45 -10.30 -10.66
C PRO A 220 -16.55 -9.99 -11.87
N ARG A 221 -17.10 -9.88 -13.09
CA ARG A 221 -16.35 -9.47 -14.27
C ARG A 221 -15.75 -8.06 -14.16
N TYR A 222 -16.37 -7.19 -13.37
CA TYR A 222 -15.96 -5.79 -13.18
C TYR A 222 -15.18 -5.56 -11.88
N LEU A 223 -15.12 -6.58 -11.02
CA LEU A 223 -14.44 -6.49 -9.73
C LEU A 223 -12.98 -6.94 -9.83
N GLN A 224 -12.14 -6.36 -9.02
CA GLN A 224 -10.79 -6.83 -8.75
C GLN A 224 -10.51 -6.77 -7.25
N GLU A 225 -10.04 -7.87 -6.69
CA GLU A 225 -9.49 -7.96 -5.36
C GLU A 225 -7.97 -7.67 -5.47
N ARG A 226 -7.53 -6.50 -4.95
CA ARG A 226 -6.15 -6.03 -5.06
C ARG A 226 -5.55 -5.71 -3.69
N GLY A 227 -6.34 -5.21 -2.77
CA GLY A 227 -5.89 -4.84 -1.45
C GLY A 227 -5.61 -6.05 -0.58
N ALA A 228 -4.52 -6.01 0.17
CA ALA A 228 -4.10 -7.09 1.04
C ALA A 228 -5.21 -7.54 2.00
N LEU A 229 -5.29 -8.83 2.26
CA LEU A 229 -6.18 -9.40 3.25
C LEU A 229 -5.78 -8.92 4.65
N SER A 230 -6.77 -8.69 5.52
CA SER A 230 -6.53 -8.32 6.92
C SER A 230 -7.13 -9.37 7.85
N LEU A 231 -6.35 -9.79 8.86
CA LEU A 231 -6.80 -10.72 9.90
C LEU A 231 -6.97 -9.96 11.21
N ALA A 232 -8.19 -9.91 11.70
CA ALA A 232 -8.52 -9.30 13.00
C ALA A 232 -9.88 -9.81 13.49
N ASN A 233 -10.15 -9.68 14.78
CA ASN A 233 -11.47 -9.99 15.36
C ASN A 233 -11.98 -11.41 15.06
N GLY A 234 -11.07 -12.38 14.81
CA GLY A 234 -11.44 -13.72 14.37
C GLY A 234 -12.00 -13.81 12.95
N ARG A 235 -11.74 -12.78 12.11
CA ARG A 235 -12.22 -12.68 10.73
C ARG A 235 -11.08 -12.43 9.75
N VAL A 236 -11.31 -12.80 8.50
CA VAL A 236 -10.57 -12.34 7.33
C VAL A 236 -11.40 -11.25 6.62
N TYR A 237 -10.77 -10.09 6.36
CA TYR A 237 -11.38 -8.97 5.66
C TYR A 237 -10.77 -8.86 4.26
N ILE A 238 -11.63 -8.73 3.26
CA ILE A 238 -11.30 -8.82 1.82
C ILE A 238 -11.84 -7.56 1.13
N PRO A 239 -10.98 -6.63 0.69
CA PRO A 239 -11.41 -5.43 -0.02
C PRO A 239 -11.59 -5.70 -1.51
N PHE A 240 -12.55 -5.03 -2.13
CA PHE A 240 -12.76 -5.06 -3.58
C PHE A 240 -12.84 -3.65 -4.17
N GLY A 241 -12.32 -3.54 -5.37
CA GLY A 241 -12.47 -2.39 -6.25
C GLY A 241 -12.87 -2.82 -7.65
N GLY A 242 -12.67 -1.94 -8.64
CA GLY A 242 -12.84 -2.23 -10.06
C GLY A 242 -11.56 -2.72 -10.72
N ASN A 243 -11.71 -3.29 -11.92
CA ASN A 243 -10.57 -3.51 -12.80
C ASN A 243 -9.96 -2.17 -13.23
N PHE A 244 -8.68 -2.16 -13.54
CA PHE A 244 -8.04 -0.99 -14.15
C PHE A 244 -8.80 -0.54 -15.41
N GLY A 245 -9.09 0.77 -15.50
CA GLY A 245 -9.90 1.37 -16.56
C GLY A 245 -11.37 1.53 -16.20
N ASP A 246 -11.77 1.24 -14.95
CA ASP A 246 -13.06 1.59 -14.33
C ASP A 246 -14.29 1.27 -15.16
N CYS A 247 -14.29 0.13 -15.85
CA CYS A 247 -15.41 -0.29 -16.68
C CYS A 247 -16.53 -0.94 -15.86
N GLY A 248 -17.77 -0.75 -16.32
CA GLY A 248 -18.95 -1.42 -15.79
C GLY A 248 -19.42 -0.95 -14.41
N PRO A 249 -20.49 -1.56 -13.90
CA PRO A 249 -21.20 -1.08 -12.70
C PRO A 249 -20.59 -1.68 -11.41
N TYR A 250 -19.32 -1.45 -11.13
CA TYR A 250 -18.72 -1.87 -9.87
C TYR A 250 -18.85 -0.84 -8.75
N LYS A 251 -18.66 -1.29 -7.52
CA LYS A 251 -18.52 -0.46 -6.31
C LYS A 251 -17.33 -0.94 -5.49
N GLY A 252 -16.86 -0.11 -4.56
CA GLY A 252 -15.98 -0.54 -3.49
C GLY A 252 -16.72 -1.41 -2.49
N TRP A 253 -16.11 -2.53 -2.08
CA TRP A 253 -16.66 -3.43 -1.08
C TRP A 253 -15.62 -3.82 -0.05
N MET A 254 -16.11 -4.16 1.14
CA MET A 254 -15.39 -4.95 2.14
C MET A 254 -16.23 -6.18 2.45
N ILE A 255 -15.65 -7.36 2.27
CA ILE A 255 -16.25 -8.64 2.65
C ILE A 255 -15.53 -9.16 3.90
N ALA A 256 -16.25 -9.81 4.81
CA ALA A 256 -15.60 -10.47 5.94
C ALA A 256 -16.16 -11.87 6.15
N GLY A 257 -15.26 -12.86 6.26
CA GLY A 257 -15.53 -14.23 6.63
C GLY A 257 -14.97 -14.57 8.01
N GLN A 258 -15.60 -15.49 8.74
CA GLN A 258 -15.04 -15.97 10.00
C GLN A 258 -13.86 -16.90 9.70
N GLN A 259 -12.76 -16.75 10.44
CA GLN A 259 -11.60 -17.63 10.35
C GLN A 259 -11.97 -19.06 10.79
N GLY A 260 -11.52 -20.06 10.04
CA GLY A 260 -11.77 -21.46 10.31
C GLY A 260 -13.20 -21.94 10.00
N ASP A 261 -14.03 -21.11 9.35
CA ASP A 261 -15.42 -21.45 9.00
C ASP A 261 -15.69 -21.21 7.50
N ALA A 262 -15.81 -22.31 6.74
CA ALA A 262 -16.14 -22.28 5.32
C ALA A 262 -17.61 -21.94 5.03
N SER A 263 -18.50 -22.15 5.97
CA SER A 263 -19.96 -22.17 5.76
C SER A 263 -20.71 -21.03 6.40
N GLY A 264 -20.10 -20.34 7.35
CA GLY A 264 -20.70 -19.21 8.06
C GLY A 264 -21.08 -18.05 7.12
N PRO A 265 -21.98 -17.17 7.54
CA PRO A 265 -22.39 -16.03 6.73
C PRO A 265 -21.24 -15.06 6.50
N LEU A 266 -21.13 -14.55 5.27
CA LEU A 266 -20.27 -13.42 4.97
C LEU A 266 -20.91 -12.11 5.40
N LEU A 267 -20.17 -11.28 6.10
CA LEU A 267 -20.54 -9.88 6.31
C LEU A 267 -20.09 -9.08 5.08
N ASN A 268 -20.78 -7.99 4.81
CA ASN A 268 -20.41 -7.11 3.72
C ASN A 268 -20.68 -5.64 4.06
N PHE A 269 -19.86 -4.78 3.50
CA PHE A 269 -20.07 -3.33 3.42
C PHE A 269 -19.85 -2.91 1.97
N ALA A 270 -20.82 -2.21 1.40
CA ALA A 270 -20.70 -1.54 0.11
C ALA A 270 -20.47 -0.05 0.35
N VAL A 271 -19.53 0.55 -0.35
CA VAL A 271 -19.42 2.01 -0.39
C VAL A 271 -20.73 2.54 -1.01
N PRO A 272 -21.40 3.54 -0.39
CA PRO A 272 -22.72 3.97 -0.82
C PRO A 272 -22.78 4.71 -2.17
N THR A 273 -21.70 4.72 -2.94
CA THR A 273 -21.65 5.25 -4.32
C THR A 273 -22.64 4.52 -5.22
N GLN A 274 -23.09 5.17 -6.29
CA GLN A 274 -23.86 4.47 -7.33
C GLN A 274 -22.94 3.54 -8.13
N ARG A 275 -21.73 4.01 -8.44
CA ARG A 275 -20.68 3.31 -9.15
C ARG A 275 -19.31 3.79 -8.63
N GLU A 276 -18.28 2.96 -8.75
CA GLU A 276 -16.91 3.27 -8.32
C GLU A 276 -16.75 3.34 -6.79
N GLY A 277 -15.94 4.25 -6.25
CA GLY A 277 -15.64 4.29 -4.82
C GLY A 277 -14.81 3.10 -4.34
N ALA A 278 -13.93 2.58 -5.19
CA ALA A 278 -13.12 1.38 -4.96
C ALA A 278 -12.36 1.40 -3.62
N ILE A 279 -12.30 0.25 -2.93
CA ILE A 279 -11.35 0.03 -1.84
C ILE A 279 -10.19 -0.78 -2.45
N TRP A 280 -9.17 -0.09 -2.99
CA TRP A 280 -8.19 -0.69 -3.88
C TRP A 280 -6.72 -0.47 -3.50
N ALA A 281 -6.46 0.35 -2.48
CA ALA A 281 -5.09 0.56 -2.01
C ALA A 281 -4.43 -0.77 -1.62
N PRO A 282 -3.18 -1.01 -2.04
CA PRO A 282 -2.50 -2.29 -1.83
C PRO A 282 -2.44 -2.80 -0.38
N PRO A 283 -2.33 -1.94 0.64
CA PRO A 283 -2.36 -2.42 2.03
C PRO A 283 -3.71 -2.99 2.48
N GLY A 284 -4.81 -2.74 1.75
CA GLY A 284 -6.15 -3.12 2.18
C GLY A 284 -6.62 -2.33 3.40
N ALA A 285 -7.37 -2.98 4.29
CA ALA A 285 -7.83 -2.37 5.53
C ALA A 285 -6.71 -2.31 6.57
N VAL A 286 -6.63 -1.18 7.27
CA VAL A 286 -5.78 -0.97 8.44
C VAL A 286 -6.62 -1.19 9.69
N VAL A 287 -6.13 -1.98 10.63
CA VAL A 287 -6.88 -2.31 11.86
C VAL A 287 -6.28 -1.57 13.03
N ASP A 288 -7.09 -0.80 13.75
CA ASP A 288 -6.65 -0.07 14.93
C ASP A 288 -6.62 -0.94 16.20
N GLY A 289 -6.04 -0.41 17.26
CA GLY A 289 -5.93 -1.12 18.55
C GLY A 289 -7.28 -1.47 19.21
N GLY A 290 -8.38 -0.90 18.75
CA GLY A 290 -9.74 -1.22 19.17
C GLY A 290 -10.42 -2.29 18.31
N GLY A 291 -9.77 -2.73 17.24
CA GLY A 291 -10.30 -3.69 16.27
C GLY A 291 -11.20 -3.07 15.19
N ASP A 292 -11.30 -1.74 15.11
CA ASP A 292 -11.97 -1.07 14.01
C ASP A 292 -11.08 -1.04 12.77
N LEU A 293 -11.70 -1.05 11.60
CA LEU A 293 -11.00 -0.98 10.32
C LEU A 293 -11.05 0.42 9.76
N LEU A 294 -9.93 0.90 9.23
CA LEU A 294 -9.87 2.10 8.42
C LEU A 294 -9.58 1.72 6.96
N VAL A 295 -10.37 2.26 6.05
CA VAL A 295 -10.20 2.10 4.60
C VAL A 295 -10.27 3.45 3.91
N ALA A 296 -9.55 3.61 2.81
CA ALA A 296 -9.69 4.74 1.91
C ALA A 296 -10.46 4.32 0.66
N THR A 297 -11.34 5.20 0.17
CA THR A 297 -12.15 4.96 -1.03
C THR A 297 -11.66 5.81 -2.20
N GLY A 298 -11.78 5.27 -3.41
CA GLY A 298 -11.49 5.95 -4.65
C GLY A 298 -12.56 7.00 -5.02
N ASN A 299 -12.40 7.59 -6.21
CA ASN A 299 -13.35 8.50 -6.82
C ASN A 299 -14.71 7.82 -7.08
N ALA A 300 -15.75 8.61 -7.27
CA ALA A 300 -17.02 8.18 -7.83
C ALA A 300 -17.22 8.73 -9.24
N GLU A 301 -18.01 8.03 -10.06
CA GLU A 301 -18.42 8.50 -11.38
C GLU A 301 -19.19 9.83 -11.28
N SER A 302 -20.01 9.99 -10.25
CA SER A 302 -20.82 11.19 -10.01
C SER A 302 -20.25 11.99 -8.84
N ALA A 303 -20.12 13.30 -9.03
CA ALA A 303 -19.77 14.24 -7.98
C ALA A 303 -20.98 15.10 -7.56
N GLY A 304 -22.13 14.46 -7.40
CA GLY A 304 -23.38 15.08 -6.89
C GLY A 304 -23.39 15.24 -5.37
N ASP A 305 -24.33 14.58 -4.70
CA ASP A 305 -24.35 14.51 -3.24
C ASP A 305 -23.22 13.63 -2.73
N PHE A 306 -22.75 13.90 -1.50
CA PHE A 306 -21.67 13.12 -0.91
C PHE A 306 -22.08 11.66 -0.68
N ASP A 307 -21.34 10.75 -1.27
CA ASP A 307 -21.61 9.31 -1.32
C ASP A 307 -20.48 8.44 -0.76
N TYR A 308 -19.58 9.05 0.03
CA TYR A 308 -18.40 8.41 0.65
C TYR A 308 -17.31 7.96 -0.35
N ALA A 309 -17.34 8.46 -1.58
CA ALA A 309 -16.15 8.46 -2.43
C ALA A 309 -15.10 9.46 -1.90
N ASN A 310 -13.86 9.25 -2.23
CA ASN A 310 -12.75 10.09 -1.72
C ASN A 310 -12.80 10.28 -0.19
N ALA A 311 -13.03 9.19 0.54
CA ALA A 311 -13.20 9.21 1.98
C ALA A 311 -12.26 8.24 2.70
N VAL A 312 -11.88 8.57 3.91
CA VAL A 312 -11.42 7.60 4.91
C VAL A 312 -12.65 7.18 5.70
N ILE A 313 -12.93 5.89 5.73
CA ILE A 313 -14.09 5.32 6.42
C ILE A 313 -13.60 4.44 7.56
N ARG A 314 -14.19 4.61 8.75
CA ARG A 314 -14.02 3.70 9.89
C ARG A 314 -15.19 2.72 9.93
N LEU A 315 -14.87 1.43 9.91
CA LEU A 315 -15.84 0.34 10.05
C LEU A 315 -15.60 -0.40 11.36
N SER A 316 -16.68 -0.86 12.00
CA SER A 316 -16.57 -1.81 13.11
C SER A 316 -16.11 -3.19 12.62
N ALA A 317 -15.77 -4.09 13.56
CA ALA A 317 -15.49 -5.50 13.27
C ALA A 317 -16.60 -6.21 12.48
N ASP A 318 -17.86 -5.76 12.61
CA ASP A 318 -19.03 -6.27 11.89
C ASP A 318 -19.38 -5.46 10.65
N LEU A 319 -18.41 -4.69 10.13
CA LEU A 319 -18.54 -3.88 8.92
C LEU A 319 -19.66 -2.82 8.97
N LYS A 320 -19.94 -2.27 10.16
CA LYS A 320 -20.84 -1.12 10.31
C LYS A 320 -20.02 0.17 10.27
N MET A 321 -20.41 1.10 9.42
CA MET A 321 -19.77 2.42 9.36
C MET A 321 -19.97 3.16 10.70
N LYS A 322 -18.86 3.57 11.33
CA LYS A 322 -18.82 4.29 12.61
C LYS A 322 -18.51 5.76 12.40
N ASP A 323 -17.60 6.05 11.49
CA ASP A 323 -17.13 7.41 11.24
C ASP A 323 -16.53 7.54 9.84
N TYR A 324 -16.31 8.78 9.37
CA TYR A 324 -15.65 9.04 8.11
C TYR A 324 -14.97 10.40 8.09
N TRP A 325 -14.08 10.59 7.14
CA TRP A 325 -13.56 11.88 6.72
C TRP A 325 -13.48 11.92 5.19
N ALA A 326 -13.70 13.11 4.61
CA ALA A 326 -13.41 13.41 3.22
C ALA A 326 -12.86 14.84 3.10
N PRO A 327 -11.95 15.11 2.16
CA PRO A 327 -11.48 16.47 1.93
C PRO A 327 -12.63 17.36 1.43
N SER A 328 -12.58 18.66 1.72
CA SER A 328 -13.63 19.62 1.34
C SER A 328 -13.80 19.74 -0.19
N ASP A 329 -12.77 19.39 -0.95
CA ASP A 329 -12.72 19.40 -2.42
C ASP A 329 -12.92 18.01 -3.05
N TRP A 330 -13.47 17.04 -2.31
CA TRP A 330 -13.70 15.67 -2.77
C TRP A 330 -14.37 15.56 -4.14
N GLN A 331 -15.30 16.48 -4.47
CA GLN A 331 -15.95 16.54 -5.77
C GLN A 331 -14.97 16.86 -6.91
N ALA A 332 -14.01 17.76 -6.66
CA ALA A 332 -12.99 18.10 -7.64
C ALA A 332 -12.03 16.91 -7.85
N LEU A 333 -11.67 16.21 -6.76
CA LEU A 333 -10.86 15.01 -6.82
C LEU A 333 -11.56 13.89 -7.64
N SER A 334 -12.87 13.69 -7.44
CA SER A 334 -13.64 12.72 -8.23
C SER A 334 -13.65 13.05 -9.72
N ARG A 335 -13.87 14.32 -10.09
CA ARG A 335 -13.89 14.72 -11.50
C ARG A 335 -12.55 14.62 -12.22
N SER A 336 -11.45 14.65 -11.49
CA SER A 336 -10.09 14.65 -12.06
C SER A 336 -9.36 13.31 -11.87
N ASP A 337 -10.02 12.28 -11.35
CA ASP A 337 -9.41 10.99 -11.01
C ASP A 337 -8.14 11.16 -10.14
N THR A 338 -8.22 12.08 -9.19
CA THR A 338 -7.13 12.33 -8.23
C THR A 338 -7.48 11.88 -6.82
N ASP A 339 -8.08 10.71 -6.72
CA ASP A 339 -8.64 10.16 -5.51
C ASP A 339 -7.61 9.94 -4.38
N ILE A 340 -8.12 9.89 -3.15
CA ILE A 340 -7.33 9.57 -1.96
C ILE A 340 -7.18 8.07 -1.74
N GLY A 341 -7.94 7.24 -2.46
CA GLY A 341 -8.00 5.78 -2.30
C GLY A 341 -6.78 5.04 -2.84
N SER A 342 -5.80 5.74 -3.41
CA SER A 342 -4.54 5.13 -3.91
C SER A 342 -3.56 4.74 -2.80
N VAL A 343 -3.78 5.21 -1.57
CA VAL A 343 -2.97 4.90 -0.37
C VAL A 343 -3.91 4.54 0.77
N SER A 344 -3.61 3.52 1.56
CA SER A 344 -4.37 3.22 2.78
C SER A 344 -4.05 4.22 3.88
N PRO A 345 -4.99 4.49 4.81
CA PRO A 345 -4.73 5.32 5.97
C PRO A 345 -3.56 4.79 6.81
N THR A 346 -2.81 5.66 7.45
CA THR A 346 -1.72 5.29 8.35
C THR A 346 -2.04 5.72 9.76
N LEU A 347 -2.04 4.77 10.70
CA LEU A 347 -2.17 5.06 12.12
C LEU A 347 -0.87 5.64 12.66
N LEU A 348 -0.96 6.76 13.35
CA LEU A 348 0.17 7.47 13.94
C LEU A 348 0.03 7.54 15.46
N GLU A 349 1.14 7.80 16.15
CA GLU A 349 1.12 8.12 17.57
C GLU A 349 0.26 9.36 17.85
N GLY A 350 -0.17 9.55 19.10
CA GLY A 350 -0.97 10.71 19.49
C GLY A 350 -2.40 10.70 18.98
N ASN A 351 -2.97 9.52 18.69
CA ASN A 351 -4.35 9.37 18.22
C ASN A 351 -4.61 10.10 16.89
N GLN A 352 -3.66 9.98 15.95
CA GLN A 352 -3.73 10.62 14.65
C GLN A 352 -3.79 9.58 13.51
N VAL A 353 -4.33 9.99 12.38
CA VAL A 353 -4.33 9.23 11.11
C VAL A 353 -3.78 10.13 10.02
N PHE A 354 -2.83 9.62 9.24
CA PHE A 354 -2.37 10.27 8.03
C PHE A 354 -3.06 9.66 6.81
N GLN A 355 -3.46 10.51 5.86
CA GLN A 355 -3.98 10.11 4.56
C GLN A 355 -3.33 10.93 3.45
N ILE A 356 -3.05 10.30 2.32
CA ILE A 356 -2.58 10.91 1.08
C ILE A 356 -3.14 10.11 -0.10
N GLY A 357 -3.20 10.71 -1.29
CA GLY A 357 -3.64 10.04 -2.52
C GLY A 357 -3.00 10.63 -3.77
N LYS A 358 -3.66 10.47 -4.92
CA LYS A 358 -3.18 10.89 -6.24
C LYS A 358 -2.94 12.40 -6.36
N ALA A 359 -3.60 13.24 -5.56
CA ALA A 359 -3.35 14.68 -5.52
C ALA A 359 -2.03 15.05 -4.81
N GLY A 360 -1.39 14.11 -4.12
CA GLY A 360 -0.14 14.33 -3.39
C GLY A 360 -0.26 15.26 -2.18
N VAL A 361 -1.48 15.61 -1.77
CA VAL A 361 -1.77 16.36 -0.54
C VAL A 361 -1.88 15.37 0.61
N GLY A 362 -1.06 15.54 1.64
CA GLY A 362 -1.15 14.82 2.90
C GLY A 362 -2.12 15.50 3.84
N TYR A 363 -2.92 14.71 4.53
CA TYR A 363 -3.92 15.15 5.52
C TYR A 363 -3.64 14.48 6.86
N LEU A 364 -3.78 15.24 7.94
CA LEU A 364 -3.69 14.73 9.29
C LEU A 364 -5.07 14.80 9.94
N LEU A 365 -5.55 13.65 10.41
CA LEU A 365 -6.88 13.48 10.98
C LEU A 365 -6.77 13.11 12.46
N ASN A 366 -7.82 13.35 13.24
CA ASN A 366 -7.93 12.83 14.60
C ASN A 366 -8.56 11.43 14.54
N ALA A 367 -7.88 10.41 15.06
CA ALA A 367 -8.36 9.05 15.05
C ALA A 367 -9.62 8.82 15.90
N GLY A 368 -9.86 9.62 16.94
CA GLY A 368 -11.07 9.53 17.76
C GLY A 368 -12.31 10.18 17.15
N ASN A 369 -12.11 11.09 16.17
CA ASN A 369 -13.17 11.74 15.39
C ASN A 369 -12.58 12.20 14.06
N LEU A 370 -12.85 11.46 13.00
CA LEU A 370 -12.22 11.70 11.70
C LEU A 370 -12.54 13.06 11.09
N GLY A 371 -13.65 13.71 11.52
CA GLY A 371 -13.91 15.12 11.21
C GLY A 371 -14.92 15.37 10.07
N LYS A 372 -15.50 14.34 9.48
CA LYS A 372 -16.48 14.48 8.37
C LYS A 372 -15.86 15.19 7.15
N ILE A 373 -16.59 16.02 6.44
CA ILE A 373 -16.08 16.74 5.26
C ILE A 373 -15.27 17.96 5.70
N GLY A 374 -13.98 18.00 5.32
CA GLY A 374 -13.09 19.13 5.57
C GLY A 374 -12.67 19.31 7.04
N GLY A 375 -12.79 18.25 7.86
CA GLY A 375 -12.42 18.30 9.28
C GLY A 375 -11.02 17.79 9.58
N GLU A 376 -10.10 17.83 8.61
CA GLU A 376 -8.69 17.56 8.85
C GLU A 376 -8.06 18.56 9.81
N ALA A 377 -7.18 18.07 10.70
CA ALA A 377 -6.44 18.92 11.63
C ALA A 377 -5.34 19.73 10.92
N PHE A 378 -4.77 19.16 9.85
CA PHE A 378 -3.71 19.76 9.05
C PHE A 378 -3.68 19.15 7.65
N LYS A 379 -3.25 19.94 6.66
CA LYS A 379 -2.93 19.46 5.33
C LYS A 379 -1.80 20.24 4.69
N ALA A 380 -1.00 19.57 3.88
CA ALA A 380 0.06 20.19 3.09
C ALA A 380 0.39 19.35 1.85
N GLN A 381 0.92 20.00 0.81
CA GLN A 381 1.46 19.30 -0.34
C GLN A 381 2.70 18.52 0.06
N VAL A 382 2.71 17.20 -0.18
CA VAL A 382 3.82 16.30 0.12
C VAL A 382 4.62 16.00 -1.14
N CYS A 383 3.94 15.58 -2.21
CA CYS A 383 4.58 15.16 -3.46
C CYS A 383 3.62 15.33 -4.64
N ARG A 384 3.98 14.77 -5.81
CA ARG A 384 3.12 14.89 -7.00
C ARG A 384 1.89 13.97 -6.92
N ALA A 385 2.09 12.70 -6.51
CA ALA A 385 1.02 11.75 -6.30
C ALA A 385 1.53 10.60 -5.41
N GLY A 386 0.72 10.14 -4.45
CA GLY A 386 0.99 9.00 -3.59
C GLY A 386 0.27 7.74 -4.07
N PHE A 387 0.95 6.58 -3.99
CA PHE A 387 0.39 5.26 -4.30
C PHE A 387 1.00 4.18 -3.40
N GLY A 388 0.20 3.21 -2.97
CA GLY A 388 0.67 2.05 -2.21
C GLY A 388 0.49 2.19 -0.71
N GLY A 389 1.44 1.66 0.06
CA GLY A 389 1.49 1.71 1.53
C GLY A 389 2.60 2.62 2.02
N THR A 390 2.39 3.25 3.16
CA THR A 390 3.42 4.01 3.89
C THR A 390 4.09 3.13 4.93
N ALA A 391 5.29 3.48 5.40
CA ALA A 391 5.87 2.88 6.60
C ALA A 391 6.03 3.94 7.69
N TYR A 392 5.69 3.59 8.93
CA TYR A 392 5.76 4.54 10.03
C TYR A 392 6.61 4.02 11.19
N GLN A 393 7.77 4.63 11.37
CA GLN A 393 8.63 4.44 12.54
C GLN A 393 8.79 5.80 13.24
N PRO A 394 8.12 6.03 14.35
CA PRO A 394 8.11 7.33 15.01
C PRO A 394 9.52 7.94 15.22
N PRO A 395 9.70 9.23 14.95
CA PRO A 395 8.69 10.19 14.49
C PRO A 395 8.58 10.32 12.96
N LEU A 396 9.14 9.38 12.17
CA LEU A 396 9.22 9.49 10.71
C LEU A 396 8.19 8.59 10.01
N LEU A 397 7.47 9.20 9.06
CA LEU A 397 6.55 8.54 8.14
C LEU A 397 7.15 8.59 6.74
N TYR A 398 7.29 7.43 6.09
CA TYR A 398 7.85 7.29 4.77
C TYR A 398 6.73 7.07 3.74
N VAL A 399 6.60 8.02 2.82
CA VAL A 399 5.50 8.11 1.86
C VAL A 399 6.01 7.81 0.47
N PRO A 400 5.49 6.76 -0.22
CA PRO A 400 5.83 6.47 -1.60
C PRO A 400 5.11 7.42 -2.56
N CYS A 401 5.88 8.06 -3.43
CA CYS A 401 5.38 9.04 -4.38
C CYS A 401 5.90 8.77 -5.81
N THR A 402 5.16 9.22 -6.81
CA THR A 402 5.58 9.07 -8.21
C THR A 402 6.82 9.88 -8.58
N ASP A 403 7.21 10.83 -7.74
CA ASP A 403 8.40 11.66 -7.89
C ASP A 403 9.48 11.40 -6.81
N GLY A 404 9.30 10.35 -6.00
CA GLY A 404 10.31 9.93 -5.04
C GLY A 404 9.76 9.25 -3.78
N LEU A 405 10.65 9.02 -2.82
CA LEU A 405 10.29 8.62 -1.45
C LEU A 405 10.46 9.84 -0.54
N ILE A 406 9.43 10.16 0.21
CA ILE A 406 9.38 11.34 1.08
C ILE A 406 9.32 10.90 2.54
N ALA A 407 10.22 11.40 3.38
CA ALA A 407 10.07 11.24 4.82
C ALA A 407 9.41 12.49 5.42
N LEU A 408 8.35 12.28 6.14
CA LEU A 408 7.67 13.31 6.93
C LEU A 408 8.04 13.14 8.39
N ARG A 409 8.39 14.23 9.07
CA ARG A 409 8.48 14.28 10.53
C ARG A 409 7.11 14.60 11.08
N VAL A 410 6.49 13.63 11.71
CA VAL A 410 5.17 13.78 12.34
C VAL A 410 5.31 14.45 13.69
N GLN A 411 4.44 15.41 13.95
CA GLN A 411 4.35 16.16 15.20
C GLN A 411 2.88 16.27 15.62
N PRO A 412 2.57 16.66 16.86
CA PRO A 412 1.20 16.95 17.23
C PRO A 412 0.61 18.03 16.31
N ASN A 413 -0.47 17.70 15.59
CA ASN A 413 -1.24 18.59 14.71
C ASN A 413 -0.54 19.13 13.45
N HIS A 414 0.63 18.64 13.07
CA HIS A 414 1.25 18.93 11.77
C HIS A 414 2.32 17.92 11.41
N PHE A 415 2.82 18.00 10.19
CA PHE A 415 4.02 17.28 9.72
C PHE A 415 4.86 18.20 8.84
N ASP A 416 6.17 17.95 8.83
CA ASP A 416 7.14 18.64 7.98
C ASP A 416 7.90 17.63 7.14
N ILE A 417 8.36 18.05 5.95
CA ILE A 417 9.23 17.22 5.14
C ILE A 417 10.62 17.18 5.76
N ALA A 418 11.04 16.00 6.21
CA ALA A 418 12.37 15.78 6.75
C ALA A 418 13.43 15.65 5.64
N TRP A 419 13.13 14.85 4.61
CA TRP A 419 14.00 14.65 3.45
C TRP A 419 13.23 14.03 2.26
N ARG A 420 13.87 14.03 1.08
CA ARG A 420 13.34 13.44 -0.16
C ARG A 420 14.42 12.63 -0.88
N VAL A 421 14.06 11.46 -1.42
CA VAL A 421 14.81 10.78 -2.48
C VAL A 421 14.05 11.02 -3.77
N SER A 422 14.55 11.90 -4.63
CA SER A 422 13.84 12.37 -5.83
C SER A 422 14.26 11.62 -7.09
N GLY A 423 13.39 11.64 -8.11
CA GLY A 423 13.69 11.18 -9.47
C GLY A 423 13.45 9.71 -9.73
N GLN A 424 12.90 8.95 -8.77
CA GLN A 424 12.50 7.55 -8.90
C GLN A 424 11.03 7.39 -8.50
N GLN A 425 10.34 6.43 -9.11
CA GLN A 425 9.01 6.01 -8.67
C GLN A 425 9.14 4.88 -7.65
N LEU A 426 9.42 5.26 -6.39
CA LEU A 426 9.60 4.30 -5.31
C LEU A 426 8.24 3.82 -4.78
N ASN A 427 8.05 2.50 -4.74
CA ASN A 427 6.85 1.82 -4.27
C ASN A 427 6.82 1.75 -2.74
N SER A 428 5.86 1.01 -2.18
CA SER A 428 5.62 0.89 -0.74
C SER A 428 6.92 0.58 0.03
N PRO A 429 7.38 1.47 0.92
CA PRO A 429 8.60 1.26 1.68
C PRO A 429 8.36 0.41 2.92
N ILE A 430 9.42 -0.24 3.40
CA ILE A 430 9.50 -0.80 4.75
C ILE A 430 10.73 -0.25 5.48
N VAL A 431 10.71 -0.33 6.80
CA VAL A 431 11.84 0.02 7.66
C VAL A 431 12.35 -1.23 8.34
N ALA A 432 13.58 -1.62 8.08
CA ALA A 432 14.20 -2.77 8.73
C ALA A 432 15.73 -2.68 8.66
N TYR A 433 16.41 -3.31 9.62
CA TYR A 433 17.86 -3.43 9.64
C TYR A 433 18.58 -2.09 9.51
N GLY A 434 18.04 -1.06 10.19
CA GLY A 434 18.56 0.30 10.21
C GLY A 434 18.46 1.05 8.89
N SER A 435 17.58 0.64 7.97
CA SER A 435 17.40 1.24 6.65
C SER A 435 15.92 1.29 6.24
N VAL A 436 15.59 2.21 5.34
CA VAL A 436 14.34 2.19 4.60
C VAL A 436 14.60 1.47 3.27
N TRP A 437 13.73 0.54 2.93
CA TRP A 437 13.82 -0.25 1.71
C TRP A 437 12.60 -0.01 0.84
N SER A 438 12.81 0.22 -0.44
CA SER A 438 11.73 0.41 -1.41
C SER A 438 12.19 0.03 -2.82
N VAL A 439 11.26 -0.39 -3.66
CA VAL A 439 11.55 -0.81 -5.04
C VAL A 439 11.13 0.29 -6.01
N ASP A 440 12.03 0.67 -6.91
CA ASP A 440 11.67 1.39 -8.12
C ASP A 440 11.26 0.37 -9.20
N GLY A 441 9.96 0.32 -9.48
CA GLY A 441 9.42 -0.58 -10.50
C GLY A 441 9.89 -0.23 -11.92
N GLY A 442 10.11 1.04 -12.21
CA GLY A 442 10.55 1.50 -13.52
C GLY A 442 11.96 1.08 -13.88
N SER A 443 12.88 1.12 -12.91
CA SER A 443 14.28 0.71 -13.09
C SER A 443 14.58 -0.70 -12.60
N ALA A 444 13.59 -1.43 -12.09
CA ALA A 444 13.77 -2.73 -11.46
C ALA A 444 14.91 -2.72 -10.42
N THR A 445 14.86 -1.78 -9.47
CA THR A 445 15.94 -1.57 -8.51
C THR A 445 15.40 -1.53 -7.08
N LEU A 446 15.98 -2.34 -6.19
CA LEU A 446 15.76 -2.22 -4.75
C LEU A 446 16.69 -1.17 -4.17
N PHE A 447 16.12 -0.15 -3.56
CA PHE A 447 16.83 0.94 -2.89
C PHE A 447 16.96 0.66 -1.40
N GLN A 448 18.16 0.91 -0.88
CA GLN A 448 18.45 0.97 0.55
C GLN A 448 18.75 2.43 0.91
N VAL A 449 17.94 3.02 1.76
CA VAL A 449 17.99 4.45 2.09
C VAL A 449 18.27 4.64 3.58
N ASN A 450 19.08 5.64 3.90
CA ASN A 450 19.36 6.03 5.27
C ASN A 450 18.11 6.73 5.86
N PRO A 451 17.50 6.23 6.94
CA PRO A 451 16.31 6.84 7.54
C PRO A 451 16.55 8.25 8.09
N ALA A 452 17.79 8.60 8.45
CA ALA A 452 18.08 9.88 9.08
C ALA A 452 18.07 11.08 8.11
N ASP A 453 18.56 10.86 6.88
CA ASP A 453 18.81 11.96 5.91
C ASP A 453 18.38 11.67 4.46
N GLY A 454 17.86 10.47 4.19
CA GLY A 454 17.43 10.07 2.84
C GLY A 454 18.58 9.73 1.88
N SER A 455 19.83 9.68 2.35
CA SER A 455 20.95 9.29 1.48
C SER A 455 20.80 7.83 1.03
N VAL A 456 20.98 7.60 -0.27
CA VAL A 456 20.91 6.24 -0.83
C VAL A 456 22.19 5.49 -0.51
N ARG A 457 22.10 4.46 0.33
CA ARG A 457 23.22 3.61 0.74
C ARG A 457 23.56 2.58 -0.31
N ASN A 458 22.53 2.02 -0.97
CA ASN A 458 22.72 0.95 -1.95
C ASN A 458 21.60 0.96 -3.01
N ARG A 459 21.95 0.45 -4.22
CA ARG A 459 21.02 0.18 -5.32
C ARG A 459 21.29 -1.24 -5.80
N LEU A 460 20.31 -2.12 -5.65
CA LEU A 460 20.43 -3.53 -5.97
C LEU A 460 19.55 -3.81 -7.18
N GLN A 461 20.17 -4.15 -8.31
CA GLN A 461 19.46 -4.44 -9.54
C GLN A 461 18.66 -5.74 -9.40
N LEU A 462 17.38 -5.70 -9.78
CA LEU A 462 16.50 -6.86 -9.84
C LEU A 462 16.49 -7.44 -11.25
N PRO A 463 16.33 -8.75 -11.43
CA PRO A 463 16.27 -9.38 -12.75
C PRO A 463 14.92 -9.14 -13.43
N GLY A 464 14.96 -8.96 -14.75
CA GLY A 464 13.77 -8.90 -15.60
C GLY A 464 12.91 -7.65 -15.44
N PRO A 465 11.81 -7.55 -16.17
CA PRO A 465 10.81 -6.53 -15.93
C PRO A 465 10.10 -6.81 -14.62
N THR A 466 9.92 -5.78 -13.80
CA THR A 466 9.03 -5.83 -12.65
C THR A 466 7.58 -5.77 -13.12
N VAL A 467 6.64 -6.13 -12.25
CA VAL A 467 5.24 -5.76 -12.45
C VAL A 467 5.09 -4.23 -12.32
N ALA A 468 4.09 -3.68 -12.98
CA ALA A 468 3.99 -2.22 -13.14
C ALA A 468 3.76 -1.47 -11.82
N HIS A 469 3.18 -2.11 -10.77
CA HIS A 469 2.68 -1.40 -9.61
C HIS A 469 2.90 -2.16 -8.30
N PHE A 470 3.16 -1.39 -7.22
CA PHE A 470 2.94 -1.74 -5.82
C PHE A 470 3.86 -2.80 -5.21
N LEU A 471 5.04 -3.00 -5.80
CA LEU A 471 6.04 -3.89 -5.22
C LEU A 471 6.37 -3.47 -3.79
N THR A 472 6.30 -4.42 -2.88
CA THR A 472 6.57 -4.19 -1.46
C THR A 472 7.61 -5.21 -0.99
N PRO A 473 8.76 -4.77 -0.45
CA PRO A 473 9.73 -5.68 0.14
C PRO A 473 9.27 -6.15 1.52
N THR A 474 9.86 -7.25 1.98
CA THR A 474 9.63 -7.85 3.30
C THR A 474 10.94 -8.09 4.00
N ALA A 475 10.97 -7.99 5.33
CA ALA A 475 12.16 -8.18 6.12
C ALA A 475 11.98 -9.28 7.16
N ALA A 476 12.83 -10.31 7.11
CA ALA A 476 12.84 -11.37 8.11
C ALA A 476 14.20 -12.09 8.15
N GLY A 477 14.60 -12.62 9.30
CA GLY A 477 15.77 -13.47 9.43
C GLY A 477 17.09 -12.86 8.92
N GLY A 478 17.26 -11.54 9.05
CA GLY A 478 18.44 -10.82 8.54
C GLY A 478 18.49 -10.67 7.02
N LYS A 479 17.36 -10.84 6.33
CA LYS A 479 17.25 -10.70 4.87
C LYS A 479 16.10 -9.77 4.48
N ILE A 480 16.22 -9.20 3.28
CA ILE A 480 15.15 -8.52 2.58
C ILE A 480 14.70 -9.44 1.45
N PHE A 481 13.40 -9.69 1.39
CA PHE A 481 12.75 -10.44 0.32
C PHE A 481 11.99 -9.48 -0.58
N VAL A 482 12.07 -9.69 -1.89
CA VAL A 482 11.42 -8.84 -2.88
C VAL A 482 11.04 -9.66 -4.11
N THR A 483 10.03 -9.23 -4.83
CA THR A 483 9.59 -9.88 -6.08
C THR A 483 9.94 -9.02 -7.29
N SER A 484 10.17 -9.67 -8.43
CA SER A 484 10.38 -9.00 -9.71
C SER A 484 9.84 -9.89 -10.84
N GLY A 485 8.69 -9.53 -11.39
CA GLY A 485 7.96 -10.39 -12.34
C GLY A 485 7.65 -11.76 -11.73
N LYS A 486 8.25 -12.81 -12.28
CA LYS A 486 8.13 -14.19 -11.79
C LYS A 486 9.25 -14.62 -10.84
N ASN A 487 10.06 -13.69 -10.37
CA ASN A 487 11.20 -14.02 -9.50
C ASN A 487 10.93 -13.58 -8.07
N VAL A 488 11.32 -14.43 -7.14
CA VAL A 488 11.44 -14.13 -5.71
C VAL A 488 12.92 -14.05 -5.37
N LEU A 489 13.34 -12.97 -4.73
CA LEU A 489 14.74 -12.74 -4.40
C LEU A 489 14.93 -12.50 -2.91
N ALA A 490 16.06 -12.94 -2.38
CA ALA A 490 16.51 -12.58 -1.05
C ALA A 490 17.84 -11.83 -1.12
N PHE A 491 17.95 -10.78 -0.31
CA PHE A 491 19.16 -10.01 -0.10
C PHE A 491 19.57 -10.09 1.36
N GLY A 492 20.85 -10.35 1.64
CA GLY A 492 21.41 -10.44 2.98
C GLY A 492 22.84 -9.93 3.03
N GLY A 493 23.42 -9.85 4.21
CA GLY A 493 24.83 -9.50 4.42
C GLY A 493 25.74 -10.72 4.54
#